data_d680d7f5ecd747bf45775a16fd5721d7
#
_entry.id   d680d7f5ecd747bf45775a16fd5721d7
#
_cell.length_a   1.000
_cell.length_b   1.000
_cell.length_c   1.000
_cell.angle_alpha   90.00
_cell.angle_beta   90.00
_cell.angle_gamma   90.00
#
_symmetry.space_group_name_H-M   'P 1'
#
loop_
_entity.id
_entity.type
_entity.pdbx_description
1 polymer ?
#
loop_
_entity_poly.entity_id
_entity_poly.type
_entity_poly.pdbx_seq_one_letter_code
_entity_poly.pdbx_strand_id
1 'polypeptide(L)'
;MNGGMSSTFSTEAGGPGAWIAPLAAGLPELGELDLGQLHRFDAALRDLRVRFPIDAGVQPALRSERLLRIRHELAASGHLAAAVATCDGGCGRPGLVQTMMQFICGYHDIDLRDATGLGHGRLIASYASAAVRDQWLPRLLGGALAGIAITEAHGGSQVHATTTAAVPRRDGSWAVSGTKSSISRLDEAAVFCVFFKDPAGHLTAGVVDAGAAGLRRRPVTPAGLSGWAWGELHLDGVRLRQRDILARPGTGMDLVREHFAHYRPLVAATALGAAAAACDSVAAHLGTREKAGFITAPRDNALITLGRAYAQINAAMLAALTAQRLSEACDEGASLWGCAAKAHGVDVAYAAASELALLAGAPGFAADSQLAKARRDLNGLLYADGIHDSLYRAVGRTLTVTAGLRRPDARVPLPRIAQDQQSNFMPGTGPWARDQVTGQPPSNEITVPALIASTHAAIRRASSGITRSAT
;
A
#
# COMPACT_ATOMS: atom_id res chain seq x y z
N MET A 1 -12.31 15.41 -45.76
CA MET A 1 -11.21 15.96 -44.95
C MET A 1 -11.50 15.57 -43.49
N ASN A 2 -11.03 14.39 -43.11
CA ASN A 2 -11.17 13.91 -41.74
C ASN A 2 -9.85 14.19 -41.02
N GLY A 3 -9.84 15.30 -40.29
CA GLY A 3 -8.76 15.61 -39.35
C GLY A 3 -8.97 14.82 -38.06
N GLY A 4 -8.48 13.58 -38.00
CA GLY A 4 -8.36 12.86 -36.74
C GLY A 4 -7.35 13.57 -35.84
N MET A 5 -7.84 14.28 -34.81
CA MET A 5 -7.01 14.71 -33.70
C MET A 5 -6.61 13.45 -32.92
N SER A 6 -5.45 12.90 -33.27
CA SER A 6 -4.75 11.92 -32.43
C SER A 6 -4.48 12.63 -31.10
N SER A 7 -5.17 12.23 -30.03
CA SER A 7 -4.86 12.62 -28.66
C SER A 7 -3.60 11.88 -28.21
N THR A 8 -2.45 12.32 -28.74
CA THR A 8 -1.15 11.83 -28.30
C THR A 8 -0.93 12.27 -26.86
N PHE A 9 -0.64 11.31 -25.97
CA PHE A 9 -0.02 11.56 -24.69
C PHE A 9 1.17 12.50 -24.95
N SER A 10 1.18 13.70 -24.33
CA SER A 10 2.32 14.57 -24.43
C SER A 10 3.53 13.85 -23.86
N THR A 11 4.45 13.48 -24.72
CA THR A 11 5.76 12.91 -24.38
C THR A 11 6.73 14.02 -24.02
N GLU A 12 6.30 14.96 -23.17
CA GLU A 12 7.26 15.83 -22.48
C GLU A 12 8.19 14.88 -21.71
N ALA A 13 9.47 14.97 -21.99
CA ALA A 13 10.49 14.12 -21.39
C ALA A 13 10.44 14.26 -19.85
N GLY A 14 9.97 13.20 -19.18
CA GLY A 14 9.79 13.13 -17.73
C GLY A 14 8.37 13.51 -17.28
N GLY A 15 7.60 12.51 -16.91
CA GLY A 15 6.27 12.66 -16.32
C GLY A 15 5.53 11.32 -16.31
N PRO A 16 4.47 11.16 -15.47
CA PRO A 16 3.78 9.86 -15.36
C PRO A 16 3.19 9.40 -16.68
N GLY A 17 2.85 10.33 -17.59
CA GLY A 17 2.34 10.02 -18.92
C GLY A 17 3.30 9.19 -19.77
N ALA A 18 4.61 9.45 -19.70
CA ALA A 18 5.63 8.70 -20.45
C ALA A 18 5.72 7.22 -19.99
N TRP A 19 5.41 6.94 -18.73
CA TRP A 19 5.38 5.58 -18.17
C TRP A 19 4.06 4.86 -18.47
N ILE A 20 2.93 5.60 -18.46
CA ILE A 20 1.60 5.02 -18.60
C ILE A 20 1.25 4.75 -20.07
N ALA A 21 1.65 5.62 -20.99
CA ALA A 21 1.26 5.52 -22.40
C ALA A 21 1.60 4.16 -23.06
N PRO A 22 2.82 3.61 -22.89
CA PRO A 22 3.14 2.29 -23.44
C PRO A 22 2.32 1.16 -22.82
N LEU A 23 2.04 1.26 -21.50
CA LEU A 23 1.22 0.26 -20.79
C LEU A 23 -0.23 0.32 -21.27
N ALA A 24 -0.79 1.52 -21.41
CA ALA A 24 -2.15 1.73 -21.86
C ALA A 24 -2.37 1.27 -23.32
N ALA A 25 -1.39 1.48 -24.19
CA ALA A 25 -1.42 1.01 -25.57
C ALA A 25 -1.53 -0.53 -25.70
N GLY A 26 -1.04 -1.26 -24.68
CA GLY A 26 -1.15 -2.72 -24.59
C GLY A 26 -2.46 -3.22 -23.95
N LEU A 27 -3.39 -2.35 -23.57
CA LEU A 27 -4.63 -2.67 -22.85
C LEU A 27 -5.85 -2.26 -23.67
N PRO A 28 -6.37 -3.14 -24.55
CA PRO A 28 -7.46 -2.80 -25.49
C PRO A 28 -8.79 -2.44 -24.79
N GLU A 29 -8.94 -2.77 -23.50
CA GLU A 29 -10.10 -2.39 -22.70
C GLU A 29 -10.14 -0.91 -22.32
N LEU A 30 -9.01 -0.20 -22.44
CA LEU A 30 -8.94 1.23 -22.17
C LEU A 30 -9.27 2.00 -23.43
N GLY A 31 -10.39 2.72 -23.39
CA GLY A 31 -10.80 3.60 -24.48
C GLY A 31 -10.19 4.99 -24.39
N GLU A 32 -10.44 5.81 -25.43
CA GLU A 32 -9.99 7.21 -25.47
C GLU A 32 -10.48 8.03 -24.27
N LEU A 33 -11.70 7.76 -23.78
CA LEU A 33 -12.28 8.42 -22.60
C LEU A 33 -11.49 8.10 -21.33
N ASP A 34 -10.97 6.89 -21.20
CA ASP A 34 -10.18 6.46 -20.05
C ASP A 34 -8.80 7.11 -20.07
N LEU A 35 -8.16 7.18 -21.23
CA LEU A 35 -6.90 7.90 -21.42
C LEU A 35 -7.08 9.39 -21.14
N GLY A 36 -8.16 10.01 -21.66
CA GLY A 36 -8.53 11.38 -21.36
C GLY A 36 -8.74 11.63 -19.86
N GLN A 37 -9.30 10.66 -19.13
CA GLN A 37 -9.48 10.73 -17.68
C GLN A 37 -8.12 10.75 -16.95
N LEU A 38 -7.18 9.91 -17.35
CA LEU A 38 -5.84 9.86 -16.75
C LEU A 38 -5.08 11.18 -16.96
N HIS A 39 -5.17 11.77 -18.17
CA HIS A 39 -4.57 13.09 -18.44
C HIS A 39 -5.14 14.20 -17.59
N ARG A 40 -6.49 14.29 -17.53
CA ARG A 40 -7.15 15.30 -16.70
C ARG A 40 -6.82 15.14 -15.23
N PHE A 41 -6.71 13.89 -14.75
CA PHE A 41 -6.33 13.61 -13.37
C PHE A 41 -4.90 14.06 -13.06
N ASP A 42 -3.94 13.74 -13.92
CA ASP A 42 -2.54 14.19 -13.76
C ASP A 42 -2.43 15.72 -13.77
N ALA A 43 -3.12 16.38 -14.71
CA ALA A 43 -3.14 17.85 -14.78
C ALA A 43 -3.75 18.47 -13.50
N ALA A 44 -4.87 17.91 -13.03
CA ALA A 44 -5.51 18.35 -11.79
C ALA A 44 -4.60 18.16 -10.57
N LEU A 45 -3.92 17.02 -10.45
CA LEU A 45 -2.97 16.80 -9.35
C LEU A 45 -1.80 17.77 -9.38
N ARG A 46 -1.25 18.07 -10.55
CA ARG A 46 -0.17 19.07 -10.69
C ARG A 46 -0.62 20.46 -10.22
N ASP A 47 -1.80 20.93 -10.66
CA ASP A 47 -2.38 22.20 -10.22
C ASP A 47 -2.61 22.23 -8.71
N LEU A 48 -3.25 21.17 -8.17
CA LEU A 48 -3.55 21.07 -6.75
C LEU A 48 -2.29 21.03 -5.89
N ARG A 49 -1.20 20.40 -6.34
CA ARG A 49 0.08 20.40 -5.61
C ARG A 49 0.75 21.79 -5.61
N VAL A 50 0.54 22.60 -6.61
CA VAL A 50 0.99 24.01 -6.59
C VAL A 50 0.17 24.81 -5.58
N ARG A 51 -1.14 24.62 -5.53
CA ARG A 51 -2.06 25.29 -4.59
C ARG A 51 -1.90 24.81 -3.14
N PHE A 52 -1.66 23.51 -2.98
CA PHE A 52 -1.52 22.84 -1.69
C PHE A 52 -0.22 22.02 -1.65
N PRO A 53 0.96 22.65 -1.47
CA PRO A 53 2.24 21.95 -1.46
C PRO A 53 2.34 20.94 -0.33
N ILE A 54 2.79 19.70 -0.65
CA ILE A 54 2.95 18.58 0.29
C ILE A 54 4.38 18.05 0.30
N ASP A 55 5.34 18.85 -0.11
CA ASP A 55 6.74 18.47 -0.25
C ASP A 55 7.37 17.98 1.07
N ALA A 56 8.52 17.33 0.98
CA ALA A 56 9.17 16.66 2.08
C ALA A 56 9.41 17.53 3.34
N GLY A 57 9.61 18.85 3.17
CA GLY A 57 9.81 19.81 4.26
C GLY A 57 8.52 20.25 4.97
N VAL A 58 7.34 19.88 4.49
CA VAL A 58 6.07 20.30 5.11
C VAL A 58 5.79 19.51 6.38
N GLN A 59 5.41 20.19 7.46
CA GLN A 59 5.06 19.57 8.74
C GLN A 59 3.88 18.58 8.57
N PRO A 60 3.89 17.43 9.28
CA PRO A 60 2.89 16.37 9.08
C PRO A 60 1.43 16.83 9.21
N ALA A 61 1.11 17.63 10.25
CA ALA A 61 -0.28 18.10 10.46
C ALA A 61 -0.77 19.00 9.30
N LEU A 62 0.08 19.91 8.80
CA LEU A 62 -0.24 20.77 7.67
C LEU A 62 -0.32 19.95 6.36
N ARG A 63 0.52 18.91 6.24
CA ARG A 63 0.48 18.00 5.11
C ARG A 63 -0.84 17.23 5.06
N SER A 64 -1.28 16.67 6.19
CA SER A 64 -2.56 15.98 6.31
C SER A 64 -3.75 16.89 5.92
N GLU A 65 -3.77 18.12 6.42
CA GLU A 65 -4.80 19.11 6.04
C GLU A 65 -4.81 19.36 4.51
N ARG A 66 -3.65 19.57 3.90
CA ARG A 66 -3.53 19.82 2.46
C ARG A 66 -3.93 18.60 1.63
N LEU A 67 -3.58 17.41 2.06
CA LEU A 67 -4.01 16.15 1.42
C LEU A 67 -5.53 15.99 1.45
N LEU A 68 -6.18 16.33 2.56
CA LEU A 68 -7.65 16.35 2.64
C LEU A 68 -8.25 17.37 1.69
N ARG A 69 -7.68 18.57 1.57
CA ARG A 69 -8.13 19.57 0.60
C ARG A 69 -7.97 19.08 -0.83
N ILE A 70 -6.83 18.52 -1.20
CA ILE A 70 -6.60 17.91 -2.52
C ILE A 70 -7.68 16.84 -2.80
N ARG A 71 -7.95 15.97 -1.83
CA ARG A 71 -8.97 14.92 -1.98
C ARG A 71 -10.37 15.51 -2.19
N HIS A 72 -10.76 16.57 -1.46
CA HIS A 72 -12.06 17.23 -1.63
C HIS A 72 -12.18 17.90 -3.01
N GLU A 73 -11.14 18.57 -3.50
CA GLU A 73 -11.13 19.17 -4.83
C GLU A 73 -11.25 18.10 -5.95
N LEU A 74 -10.56 16.97 -5.78
CA LEU A 74 -10.67 15.83 -6.70
C LEU A 74 -12.04 15.15 -6.63
N ALA A 75 -12.70 15.15 -5.48
CA ALA A 75 -14.08 14.71 -5.33
C ALA A 75 -15.03 15.65 -6.07
N ALA A 76 -14.91 16.97 -5.87
CA ALA A 76 -15.73 17.98 -6.51
C ALA A 76 -15.60 17.96 -8.04
N SER A 77 -14.42 17.62 -8.57
CA SER A 77 -14.16 17.50 -10.02
C SER A 77 -14.46 16.11 -10.61
N GLY A 78 -15.00 15.17 -9.81
CA GLY A 78 -15.36 13.83 -10.24
C GLY A 78 -14.20 12.84 -10.39
N HIS A 79 -12.97 13.27 -10.15
CA HIS A 79 -11.79 12.39 -10.28
C HIS A 79 -11.73 11.30 -9.23
N LEU A 80 -12.16 11.60 -7.99
CA LEU A 80 -12.17 10.63 -6.89
C LEU A 80 -13.02 9.41 -7.24
N ALA A 81 -14.18 9.60 -7.82
CA ALA A 81 -15.17 8.59 -8.10
C ALA A 81 -15.02 7.91 -9.48
N ALA A 82 -13.92 8.15 -10.20
CA ALA A 82 -13.75 7.68 -11.58
C ALA A 82 -14.03 6.18 -11.75
N ALA A 83 -13.47 5.32 -10.94
CA ALA A 83 -13.66 3.87 -10.98
C ALA A 83 -14.69 3.32 -9.96
N VAL A 84 -15.43 4.18 -9.28
CA VAL A 84 -16.54 3.77 -8.43
C VAL A 84 -17.71 3.39 -9.34
N ALA A 85 -18.43 2.31 -9.00
CA ALA A 85 -19.56 1.83 -9.78
C ALA A 85 -20.66 2.91 -9.92
N THR A 86 -21.33 2.94 -11.05
CA THR A 86 -22.39 3.93 -11.32
C THR A 86 -23.58 3.79 -10.36
N CYS A 87 -23.92 2.57 -9.96
CA CYS A 87 -24.95 2.32 -8.95
C CYS A 87 -24.58 2.89 -7.56
N ASP A 88 -23.30 3.15 -7.31
CA ASP A 88 -22.77 3.74 -6.10
C ASP A 88 -22.50 5.26 -6.25
N GLY A 89 -22.89 5.87 -7.37
CA GLY A 89 -22.72 7.29 -7.65
C GLY A 89 -21.39 7.66 -8.29
N GLY A 90 -20.62 6.68 -8.79
CA GLY A 90 -19.36 6.89 -9.50
C GLY A 90 -19.50 6.94 -11.02
N CYS A 91 -18.36 7.00 -11.72
CA CYS A 91 -18.31 7.06 -13.18
C CYS A 91 -18.20 5.68 -13.84
N GLY A 92 -18.03 4.61 -13.08
CA GLY A 92 -17.98 3.22 -13.57
C GLY A 92 -16.83 2.92 -14.53
N ARG A 93 -15.69 3.66 -14.43
CA ARG A 93 -14.51 3.37 -15.24
C ARG A 93 -13.88 2.06 -14.81
N PRO A 94 -13.20 1.32 -15.72
CA PRO A 94 -12.47 0.11 -15.35
C PRO A 94 -11.50 0.33 -14.19
N GLY A 95 -11.30 -0.63 -13.31
CA GLY A 95 -10.35 -0.54 -12.20
C GLY A 95 -8.90 -0.41 -12.65
N LEU A 96 -8.60 -0.77 -13.91
CA LEU A 96 -7.33 -0.44 -14.55
C LEU A 96 -7.06 1.07 -14.55
N VAL A 97 -8.11 1.90 -14.77
CA VAL A 97 -8.00 3.36 -14.69
C VAL A 97 -7.61 3.77 -13.27
N GLN A 98 -8.25 3.22 -12.24
CA GLN A 98 -7.87 3.52 -10.86
C GLN A 98 -6.45 3.06 -10.53
N THR A 99 -6.01 1.92 -11.05
CA THR A 99 -4.64 1.42 -10.85
C THR A 99 -3.62 2.38 -11.47
N MET A 100 -3.89 2.90 -12.67
CA MET A 100 -3.06 3.92 -13.30
C MET A 100 -3.12 5.26 -12.59
N MET A 101 -4.29 5.68 -12.08
CA MET A 101 -4.41 6.86 -11.23
C MET A 101 -3.59 6.71 -9.94
N GLN A 102 -3.53 5.52 -9.35
CA GLN A 102 -2.67 5.26 -8.19
C GLN A 102 -1.17 5.35 -8.53
N PHE A 103 -0.77 4.89 -9.70
CA PHE A 103 0.59 5.12 -10.19
C PHE A 103 0.89 6.62 -10.32
N ILE A 104 -0.02 7.41 -10.89
CA ILE A 104 0.11 8.87 -10.98
C ILE A 104 0.21 9.50 -9.58
N CYS A 105 -0.63 9.08 -8.63
CA CYS A 105 -0.54 9.52 -7.25
C CYS A 105 0.85 9.28 -6.66
N GLY A 106 1.35 8.05 -6.77
CA GLY A 106 2.68 7.68 -6.28
C GLY A 106 3.82 8.44 -6.97
N TYR A 107 3.71 8.69 -8.26
CA TYR A 107 4.66 9.49 -9.03
C TYR A 107 4.79 10.91 -8.49
N HIS A 108 3.67 11.51 -8.12
CA HIS A 108 3.67 12.83 -7.51
C HIS A 108 4.08 12.82 -6.03
N ASP A 109 3.49 11.95 -5.22
CA ASP A 109 3.84 11.69 -3.83
C ASP A 109 3.04 10.48 -3.29
N ILE A 110 3.67 9.58 -2.53
CA ILE A 110 3.03 8.39 -1.96
C ILE A 110 1.88 8.75 -1.00
N ASP A 111 1.94 9.90 -0.33
CA ASP A 111 0.87 10.35 0.55
C ASP A 111 -0.44 10.66 -0.19
N LEU A 112 -0.39 10.87 -1.53
CA LEU A 112 -1.57 10.99 -2.39
C LEU A 112 -2.29 9.66 -2.69
N ARG A 113 -1.85 8.54 -2.12
CA ARG A 113 -2.48 7.21 -2.30
C ARG A 113 -3.98 7.17 -1.98
N ASP A 114 -4.46 8.13 -1.21
CA ASP A 114 -5.88 8.29 -0.87
C ASP A 114 -6.57 9.40 -1.69
N ALA A 115 -5.91 10.00 -2.66
CA ALA A 115 -6.48 11.08 -3.47
C ALA A 115 -7.59 10.59 -4.42
N THR A 116 -7.61 9.31 -4.78
CA THR A 116 -8.60 8.72 -5.68
C THR A 116 -9.24 7.47 -5.07
N GLY A 117 -10.47 7.17 -5.49
CA GLY A 117 -11.24 6.01 -5.06
C GLY A 117 -11.77 6.11 -3.63
N LEU A 118 -12.56 5.12 -3.25
CA LEU A 118 -13.15 5.03 -1.91
C LEU A 118 -12.17 4.50 -0.85
N GLY A 119 -11.00 3.98 -1.24
CA GLY A 119 -10.07 3.33 -0.33
C GLY A 119 -10.77 2.21 0.46
N HIS A 120 -10.64 2.22 1.79
CA HIS A 120 -11.31 1.23 2.65
C HIS A 120 -12.83 1.43 2.71
N GLY A 121 -13.34 2.59 2.29
CA GLY A 121 -14.77 2.85 2.16
C GLY A 121 -15.46 1.96 1.11
N ARG A 122 -14.70 1.28 0.23
CA ARG A 122 -15.22 0.23 -0.66
C ARG A 122 -15.93 -0.88 0.13
N LEU A 123 -15.47 -1.23 1.32
CA LEU A 123 -16.17 -2.19 2.19
C LEU A 123 -17.60 -1.72 2.55
N ILE A 124 -17.78 -0.42 2.78
CA ILE A 124 -19.08 0.16 3.06
C ILE A 124 -19.96 0.14 1.79
N ALA A 125 -19.41 0.57 0.66
CA ALA A 125 -20.12 0.56 -0.62
C ALA A 125 -20.62 -0.84 -1.00
N SER A 126 -19.77 -1.87 -0.83
CA SER A 126 -20.08 -3.24 -1.27
C SER A 126 -20.89 -4.05 -0.27
N TYR A 127 -20.75 -3.82 1.05
CA TYR A 127 -21.22 -4.78 2.06
C TYR A 127 -22.07 -4.18 3.18
N ALA A 128 -22.22 -2.86 3.26
CA ALA A 128 -23.05 -2.25 4.27
C ALA A 128 -24.55 -2.36 3.94
N SER A 129 -25.38 -2.28 4.97
CA SER A 129 -26.83 -2.13 4.80
C SER A 129 -27.19 -0.85 4.05
N ALA A 130 -28.36 -0.78 3.43
CA ALA A 130 -28.82 0.40 2.71
C ALA A 130 -28.73 1.66 3.59
N ALA A 131 -29.20 1.61 4.83
CA ALA A 131 -29.16 2.75 5.75
C ALA A 131 -27.74 3.24 6.06
N VAL A 132 -26.75 2.35 6.14
CA VAL A 132 -25.33 2.72 6.37
C VAL A 132 -24.70 3.24 5.07
N ARG A 133 -25.03 2.68 3.93
CA ARG A 133 -24.62 3.20 2.61
C ARG A 133 -25.17 4.60 2.39
N ASP A 134 -26.44 4.82 2.61
CA ASP A 134 -27.09 6.14 2.47
C ASP A 134 -26.45 7.21 3.37
N GLN A 135 -26.00 6.81 4.56
CA GLN A 135 -25.32 7.69 5.49
C GLN A 135 -23.89 8.05 5.05
N TRP A 136 -23.12 7.06 4.57
CA TRP A 136 -21.68 7.21 4.41
C TRP A 136 -21.23 7.40 2.97
N LEU A 137 -21.89 6.78 1.99
CA LEU A 137 -21.42 6.79 0.61
C LEU A 137 -21.38 8.21 0.02
N PRO A 138 -22.38 9.09 0.21
CA PRO A 138 -22.28 10.47 -0.26
C PRO A 138 -21.12 11.25 0.37
N ARG A 139 -20.83 11.00 1.65
CA ARG A 139 -19.70 11.65 2.35
C ARG A 139 -18.36 11.16 1.83
N LEU A 140 -18.22 9.85 1.58
CA LEU A 140 -17.01 9.25 1.01
C LEU A 140 -16.76 9.75 -0.42
N LEU A 141 -17.80 9.84 -1.23
CA LEU A 141 -17.73 10.42 -2.59
C LEU A 141 -17.41 11.92 -2.56
N GLY A 142 -17.86 12.63 -1.52
CA GLY A 142 -17.51 14.03 -1.27
C GLY A 142 -16.11 14.25 -0.69
N GLY A 143 -15.30 13.20 -0.53
CA GLY A 143 -13.90 13.32 -0.09
C GLY A 143 -13.61 12.85 1.32
N ALA A 144 -14.62 12.45 2.13
CA ALA A 144 -14.36 11.87 3.45
C ALA A 144 -13.54 10.57 3.33
N LEU A 145 -12.74 10.27 4.36
CA LEU A 145 -11.92 9.07 4.42
C LEU A 145 -12.56 7.99 5.29
N ALA A 146 -12.37 6.73 4.88
CA ALA A 146 -12.63 5.57 5.71
C ALA A 146 -11.30 4.94 6.14
N GLY A 147 -11.17 4.66 7.44
CA GLY A 147 -10.08 3.84 7.97
C GLY A 147 -10.46 2.36 8.02
N ILE A 148 -9.46 1.49 8.12
CA ILE A 148 -9.65 0.06 8.40
C ILE A 148 -8.89 -0.31 9.68
N ALA A 149 -9.53 -1.07 10.55
CA ALA A 149 -8.99 -1.42 11.85
C ALA A 149 -9.04 -2.96 12.05
N ILE A 150 -7.96 -3.62 11.63
CA ILE A 150 -7.79 -5.09 11.68
C ILE A 150 -6.70 -5.47 12.68
N THR A 151 -5.51 -4.91 12.50
CA THR A 151 -4.28 -5.28 13.19
C THR A 151 -4.36 -5.03 14.69
N GLU A 152 -3.80 -5.93 15.49
CA GLU A 152 -3.61 -5.79 16.93
C GLU A 152 -2.14 -5.97 17.31
N ALA A 153 -1.77 -5.82 18.57
CA ALA A 153 -0.39 -5.87 19.04
C ALA A 153 0.35 -7.17 18.69
N HIS A 154 -0.38 -8.30 18.56
CA HIS A 154 0.20 -9.59 18.14
C HIS A 154 0.53 -9.67 16.63
N GLY A 155 0.18 -8.66 15.86
CA GLY A 155 0.49 -8.52 14.42
C GLY A 155 -0.68 -8.73 13.48
N GLY A 156 -0.59 -8.10 12.29
CA GLY A 156 -1.65 -8.11 11.26
C GLY A 156 -1.75 -9.40 10.45
N SER A 157 -0.73 -10.28 10.48
CA SER A 157 -0.73 -11.52 9.69
C SER A 157 -1.62 -12.62 10.27
N GLN A 158 -2.07 -12.47 11.52
CA GLN A 158 -2.90 -13.44 12.24
C GLN A 158 -4.30 -12.86 12.52
N VAL A 159 -5.00 -12.43 11.50
CA VAL A 159 -6.31 -11.77 11.60
C VAL A 159 -7.33 -12.62 12.41
N HIS A 160 -7.27 -13.95 12.29
CA HIS A 160 -8.13 -14.86 13.05
C HIS A 160 -7.84 -14.87 14.57
N ALA A 161 -6.66 -14.40 14.98
CA ALA A 161 -6.27 -14.32 16.40
C ALA A 161 -6.73 -12.99 17.06
N THR A 162 -7.55 -12.18 16.37
CA THR A 162 -8.16 -10.96 16.90
C THR A 162 -8.72 -11.20 18.31
N THR A 163 -8.38 -10.29 19.24
CA THR A 163 -8.87 -10.27 20.63
C THR A 163 -9.96 -9.24 20.87
N THR A 164 -10.03 -8.19 20.03
CA THR A 164 -11.18 -7.25 20.03
C THR A 164 -12.46 -8.04 19.87
N ALA A 165 -13.41 -7.87 20.79
CA ALA A 165 -14.62 -8.68 20.84
C ALA A 165 -15.86 -7.84 21.13
N ALA A 166 -17.00 -8.37 20.70
CA ALA A 166 -18.33 -7.83 20.93
C ALA A 166 -19.05 -8.63 22.02
N VAL A 167 -19.75 -7.93 22.90
CA VAL A 167 -20.71 -8.53 23.83
C VAL A 167 -22.12 -8.02 23.52
N PRO A 168 -23.17 -8.88 23.58
CA PRO A 168 -24.52 -8.46 23.29
C PRO A 168 -25.05 -7.54 24.38
N ARG A 169 -25.88 -6.57 23.99
CA ARG A 169 -26.62 -5.67 24.87
C ARG A 169 -28.11 -6.04 24.90
N ARG A 170 -28.82 -5.61 25.92
CA ARG A 170 -30.27 -5.87 26.09
C ARG A 170 -31.13 -5.29 24.95
N ASP A 171 -30.65 -4.25 24.27
CA ASP A 171 -31.35 -3.59 23.17
C ASP A 171 -31.07 -4.24 21.79
N GLY A 172 -30.44 -5.42 21.77
CA GLY A 172 -30.06 -6.13 20.54
C GLY A 172 -28.83 -5.58 19.82
N SER A 173 -28.23 -4.51 20.32
CA SER A 173 -26.93 -4.02 19.82
C SER A 173 -25.79 -4.77 20.47
N TRP A 174 -24.56 -4.55 19.95
CA TRP A 174 -23.33 -5.08 20.52
C TRP A 174 -22.46 -3.95 21.10
N ALA A 175 -21.73 -4.26 22.17
CA ALA A 175 -20.67 -3.42 22.71
C ALA A 175 -19.34 -4.00 22.31
N VAL A 176 -18.56 -3.29 21.49
CA VAL A 176 -17.26 -3.73 21.00
C VAL A 176 -16.16 -3.12 21.83
N SER A 177 -15.24 -3.95 22.35
CA SER A 177 -14.10 -3.51 23.14
C SER A 177 -12.82 -4.19 22.67
N GLY A 178 -11.70 -3.45 22.72
CA GLY A 178 -10.37 -3.92 22.33
C GLY A 178 -9.50 -2.79 21.83
N THR A 179 -8.29 -3.13 21.36
CA THR A 179 -7.32 -2.17 20.84
C THR A 179 -6.83 -2.62 19.47
N LYS A 180 -6.91 -1.75 18.49
CA LYS A 180 -6.34 -1.93 17.16
C LYS A 180 -5.08 -1.11 17.03
N SER A 181 -4.04 -1.70 16.43
CA SER A 181 -2.72 -1.11 16.28
C SER A 181 -2.40 -0.85 14.80
N SER A 182 -1.46 0.06 14.56
CA SER A 182 -0.98 0.36 13.19
C SER A 182 -2.09 0.86 12.26
N ILE A 183 -3.03 1.64 12.81
CA ILE A 183 -4.13 2.21 12.05
C ILE A 183 -3.68 3.49 11.37
N SER A 184 -3.79 3.54 10.06
CA SER A 184 -3.52 4.72 9.23
C SER A 184 -4.78 5.56 9.06
N ARG A 185 -4.63 6.85 8.77
CA ARG A 185 -5.69 7.86 8.70
C ARG A 185 -6.43 7.98 10.04
N LEU A 186 -5.66 7.83 11.11
CA LEU A 186 -6.20 7.69 12.46
C LEU A 186 -7.05 8.90 12.87
N ASP A 187 -6.61 10.09 12.52
CA ASP A 187 -7.29 11.35 12.86
C ASP A 187 -8.20 11.85 11.73
N GLU A 188 -7.88 11.53 10.49
CA GLU A 188 -8.56 12.04 9.28
C GLU A 188 -9.78 11.20 8.87
N ALA A 189 -9.84 9.93 9.27
CA ALA A 189 -10.98 9.08 8.92
C ALA A 189 -12.26 9.55 9.61
N ALA A 190 -13.33 9.71 8.82
CA ALA A 190 -14.68 10.00 9.31
C ALA A 190 -15.41 8.74 9.82
N VAL A 191 -14.96 7.57 9.37
CA VAL A 191 -15.56 6.27 9.66
C VAL A 191 -14.49 5.19 9.64
N PHE A 192 -14.65 4.15 10.46
CA PHE A 192 -13.76 2.99 10.48
C PHE A 192 -14.51 1.70 10.18
N CYS A 193 -13.95 0.85 9.32
CA CYS A 193 -14.33 -0.56 9.20
C CYS A 193 -13.51 -1.35 10.23
N VAL A 194 -14.14 -1.77 11.32
CA VAL A 194 -13.50 -2.44 12.46
C VAL A 194 -13.78 -3.93 12.41
N PHE A 195 -12.73 -4.75 12.55
CA PHE A 195 -12.82 -6.21 12.61
C PHE A 195 -12.70 -6.69 14.06
N PHE A 196 -13.61 -7.55 14.48
CA PHE A 196 -13.71 -8.04 15.85
C PHE A 196 -14.33 -9.43 15.89
N LYS A 197 -14.27 -10.12 17.03
CA LYS A 197 -15.04 -11.34 17.26
C LYS A 197 -16.44 -10.99 17.71
N ASP A 198 -17.43 -11.55 17.02
CA ASP A 198 -18.81 -11.47 17.41
C ASP A 198 -19.10 -12.32 18.68
N PRO A 199 -20.32 -12.26 19.27
CA PRO A 199 -20.65 -13.04 20.45
C PRO A 199 -20.53 -14.55 20.29
N ALA A 200 -20.53 -15.07 19.05
CA ALA A 200 -20.29 -16.48 18.75
C ALA A 200 -18.79 -16.82 18.57
N GLY A 201 -17.90 -15.81 18.66
CA GLY A 201 -16.46 -15.97 18.51
C GLY A 201 -15.96 -15.97 17.06
N HIS A 202 -16.81 -15.67 16.08
CA HIS A 202 -16.43 -15.58 14.68
C HIS A 202 -15.92 -14.20 14.31
N LEU A 203 -14.98 -14.12 13.38
CA LEU A 203 -14.49 -12.84 12.87
C LEU A 203 -15.60 -12.14 12.07
N THR A 204 -15.91 -10.93 12.49
CA THR A 204 -16.96 -10.07 11.93
C THR A 204 -16.41 -8.67 11.71
N ALA A 205 -16.99 -7.90 10.79
CA ALA A 205 -16.64 -6.51 10.56
C ALA A 205 -17.86 -5.61 10.74
N GLY A 206 -17.63 -4.40 11.25
CA GLY A 206 -18.68 -3.41 11.44
C GLY A 206 -18.20 -2.00 11.15
N VAL A 207 -19.14 -1.10 10.90
CA VAL A 207 -18.92 0.31 10.59
C VAL A 207 -19.04 1.13 11.87
N VAL A 208 -17.97 1.83 12.24
CA VAL A 208 -17.88 2.67 13.45
C VAL A 208 -17.66 4.12 13.03
N ASP A 209 -18.59 5.01 13.43
CA ASP A 209 -18.40 6.45 13.27
C ASP A 209 -17.16 6.91 14.03
N ALA A 210 -16.36 7.77 13.44
CA ALA A 210 -15.13 8.29 14.05
C ALA A 210 -15.40 9.14 15.31
N GLY A 211 -16.63 9.65 15.49
CA GLY A 211 -17.11 10.33 16.69
C GLY A 211 -17.85 9.43 17.69
N ALA A 212 -17.83 8.09 17.50
CA ALA A 212 -18.56 7.19 18.38
C ALA A 212 -18.09 7.28 19.84
N ALA A 213 -19.05 7.28 20.78
CA ALA A 213 -18.74 7.20 22.20
C ALA A 213 -17.94 5.92 22.51
N GLY A 214 -16.88 6.03 23.32
CA GLY A 214 -15.99 4.92 23.66
C GLY A 214 -14.85 4.71 22.67
N LEU A 215 -14.79 5.47 21.56
CA LEU A 215 -13.66 5.42 20.61
C LEU A 215 -12.58 6.45 21.03
N ARG A 216 -11.35 5.99 21.18
CA ARG A 216 -10.20 6.85 21.49
C ARG A 216 -9.04 6.54 20.55
N ARG A 217 -8.25 7.56 20.22
CA ARG A 217 -7.10 7.48 19.33
C ARG A 217 -5.82 7.75 20.10
N ARG A 218 -4.76 7.01 19.79
CA ARG A 218 -3.40 7.27 20.32
C ARG A 218 -2.45 7.34 19.13
N PRO A 219 -2.13 8.54 18.64
CA PRO A 219 -1.20 8.70 17.52
C PRO A 219 0.22 8.30 17.91
N VAL A 220 0.95 7.76 16.92
CA VAL A 220 2.38 7.41 16.99
C VAL A 220 3.06 7.99 15.77
N THR A 221 4.27 8.52 15.93
CA THR A 221 5.03 9.11 14.84
C THR A 221 5.64 8.01 13.97
N PRO A 222 5.26 7.88 12.68
CA PRO A 222 5.85 6.90 11.78
C PRO A 222 7.18 7.39 11.20
N ALA A 223 8.04 6.45 10.77
CA ALA A 223 9.31 6.77 10.11
C ALA A 223 9.14 7.22 8.64
N GLY A 224 7.99 6.98 8.04
CA GLY A 224 7.59 7.37 6.69
C GLY A 224 6.07 7.37 6.58
N LEU A 225 5.51 7.68 5.39
CA LEU A 225 4.05 7.78 5.17
C LEU A 225 3.39 8.81 6.11
N SER A 226 4.11 9.86 6.46
CA SER A 226 3.74 10.83 7.50
C SER A 226 2.66 11.83 7.08
N GLY A 227 2.12 11.70 5.86
CA GLY A 227 1.00 12.51 5.39
C GLY A 227 -0.32 12.21 6.07
N TRP A 228 -0.44 11.06 6.73
CA TRP A 228 -1.64 10.63 7.44
C TRP A 228 -1.29 10.21 8.86
N ALA A 229 -2.13 10.55 9.83
CA ALA A 229 -1.97 10.12 11.20
C ALA A 229 -1.98 8.58 11.29
N TRP A 230 -1.11 8.04 12.15
CA TRP A 230 -0.93 6.60 12.35
C TRP A 230 -0.83 6.28 13.83
N GLY A 231 -1.36 5.13 14.26
CA GLY A 231 -1.30 4.77 15.67
C GLY A 231 -2.28 3.70 16.09
N GLU A 232 -2.86 3.87 17.28
CA GLU A 232 -3.78 2.92 17.89
C GLU A 232 -5.19 3.49 17.98
N LEU A 233 -6.17 2.59 17.79
CA LEU A 233 -7.59 2.83 17.95
C LEU A 233 -8.11 1.98 19.10
N HIS A 234 -8.51 2.63 20.19
CA HIS A 234 -9.06 1.98 21.39
C HIS A 234 -10.59 2.03 21.35
N LEU A 235 -11.21 0.87 21.52
CA LEU A 235 -12.67 0.71 21.62
C LEU A 235 -13.02 0.30 23.05
N ASP A 236 -13.89 1.07 23.69
CA ASP A 236 -14.37 0.85 25.05
C ASP A 236 -15.90 0.82 25.03
N GLY A 237 -16.45 -0.37 24.83
CA GLY A 237 -17.91 -0.59 24.74
C GLY A 237 -18.58 0.15 23.59
N VAL A 238 -17.87 0.36 22.46
CA VAL A 238 -18.42 1.04 21.28
C VAL A 238 -19.67 0.31 20.79
N ARG A 239 -20.77 1.06 20.68
CA ARG A 239 -22.06 0.47 20.30
C ARG A 239 -22.16 0.25 18.81
N LEU A 240 -22.45 -1.00 18.39
CA LEU A 240 -22.79 -1.39 17.04
C LEU A 240 -24.20 -2.00 16.99
N ARG A 241 -25.05 -1.49 16.11
CA ARG A 241 -26.37 -2.07 15.81
C ARG A 241 -26.21 -3.13 14.73
N GLN A 242 -27.20 -4.00 14.55
CA GLN A 242 -27.16 -5.02 13.48
C GLN A 242 -26.98 -4.42 12.08
N ARG A 243 -27.56 -3.25 11.83
CA ARG A 243 -27.41 -2.54 10.55
C ARG A 243 -26.00 -2.05 10.28
N ASP A 244 -25.17 -1.89 11.33
CA ASP A 244 -23.79 -1.41 11.23
C ASP A 244 -22.80 -2.54 10.89
N ILE A 245 -23.28 -3.80 10.87
CA ILE A 245 -22.45 -4.97 10.50
C ILE A 245 -22.30 -5.04 8.98
N LEU A 246 -21.07 -5.26 8.52
CA LEU A 246 -20.78 -5.46 7.11
C LEU A 246 -21.12 -6.89 6.69
N ALA A 247 -21.87 -7.04 5.60
CA ALA A 247 -22.44 -8.29 5.13
C ALA A 247 -23.27 -8.99 6.23
N ARG A 248 -22.68 -9.97 6.90
CA ARG A 248 -23.31 -10.72 8.01
C ARG A 248 -22.25 -11.13 9.04
N PRO A 249 -22.63 -11.43 10.28
CA PRO A 249 -21.73 -11.99 11.29
C PRO A 249 -20.98 -13.22 10.75
N GLY A 250 -19.71 -13.35 11.12
CA GLY A 250 -18.86 -14.48 10.77
C GLY A 250 -18.18 -14.40 9.38
N THR A 251 -18.47 -13.39 8.57
CA THR A 251 -17.88 -13.26 7.20
C THR A 251 -16.59 -12.43 7.15
N GLY A 252 -16.03 -12.04 8.30
CA GLY A 252 -14.91 -11.13 8.35
C GLY A 252 -13.69 -11.56 7.53
N MET A 253 -13.35 -12.88 7.50
CA MET A 253 -12.22 -13.36 6.70
C MET A 253 -12.46 -13.25 5.19
N ASP A 254 -13.69 -13.42 4.73
CA ASP A 254 -14.02 -13.30 3.31
C ASP A 254 -13.94 -11.83 2.89
N LEU A 255 -14.43 -10.91 3.75
CA LEU A 255 -14.27 -9.47 3.55
C LEU A 255 -12.80 -9.04 3.48
N VAL A 256 -11.93 -9.59 4.34
CA VAL A 256 -10.48 -9.34 4.29
C VAL A 256 -9.88 -9.81 2.97
N ARG A 257 -10.18 -11.04 2.55
CA ARG A 257 -9.62 -11.63 1.31
C ARG A 257 -10.03 -10.82 0.08
N GLU A 258 -11.31 -10.54 -0.05
CA GLU A 258 -11.87 -9.84 -1.21
C GLU A 258 -11.41 -8.37 -1.25
N HIS A 259 -11.46 -7.67 -0.11
CA HIS A 259 -11.01 -6.30 -0.05
C HIS A 259 -9.53 -6.15 -0.44
N PHE A 260 -8.66 -6.98 0.11
CA PHE A 260 -7.23 -6.90 -0.19
C PHE A 260 -6.84 -7.48 -1.55
N ALA A 261 -7.63 -8.38 -2.14
CA ALA A 261 -7.44 -8.77 -3.53
C ALA A 261 -7.58 -7.57 -4.48
N HIS A 262 -8.53 -6.66 -4.19
CA HIS A 262 -8.72 -5.42 -4.93
C HIS A 262 -7.72 -4.32 -4.53
N TYR A 263 -7.39 -4.18 -3.25
CA TYR A 263 -6.63 -3.03 -2.74
C TYR A 263 -5.12 -3.16 -2.96
N ARG A 264 -4.56 -4.37 -2.87
CA ARG A 264 -3.11 -4.62 -3.01
C ARG A 264 -2.51 -4.23 -4.36
N PRO A 265 -3.16 -4.46 -5.51
CA PRO A 265 -2.67 -3.95 -6.80
C PRO A 265 -2.54 -2.42 -6.83
N LEU A 266 -3.45 -1.70 -6.16
CA LEU A 266 -3.41 -0.24 -6.06
C LEU A 266 -2.20 0.24 -5.25
N VAL A 267 -1.88 -0.46 -4.14
CA VAL A 267 -0.67 -0.18 -3.33
C VAL A 267 0.60 -0.41 -4.13
N ALA A 268 0.66 -1.51 -4.92
CA ALA A 268 1.79 -1.77 -5.80
C ALA A 268 1.97 -0.65 -6.83
N ALA A 269 0.88 -0.22 -7.49
CA ALA A 269 0.92 0.85 -8.47
C ALA A 269 1.42 2.17 -7.87
N THR A 270 0.95 2.53 -6.65
CA THR A 270 1.44 3.72 -5.94
C THR A 270 2.94 3.66 -5.67
N ALA A 271 3.43 2.52 -5.19
CA ALA A 271 4.86 2.33 -4.94
C ALA A 271 5.70 2.45 -6.22
N LEU A 272 5.25 1.81 -7.29
CA LEU A 272 5.92 1.84 -8.60
C LEU A 272 5.94 3.24 -9.22
N GLY A 273 4.87 4.03 -9.02
CA GLY A 273 4.83 5.43 -9.42
C GLY A 273 5.92 6.26 -8.73
N ALA A 274 6.13 6.06 -7.43
CA ALA A 274 7.19 6.75 -6.69
C ALA A 274 8.60 6.35 -7.16
N ALA A 275 8.79 5.08 -7.51
CA ALA A 275 10.05 4.61 -8.08
C ALA A 275 10.30 5.20 -9.49
N ALA A 276 9.26 5.32 -10.31
CA ALA A 276 9.31 5.97 -11.61
C ALA A 276 9.70 7.46 -11.50
N ALA A 277 9.12 8.18 -10.54
CA ALA A 277 9.49 9.57 -10.26
C ALA A 277 10.96 9.68 -9.80
N ALA A 278 11.44 8.74 -8.99
CA ALA A 278 12.84 8.68 -8.59
C ALA A 278 13.77 8.45 -9.81
N CYS A 279 13.37 7.58 -10.73
CA CYS A 279 14.10 7.32 -11.97
C CYS A 279 14.23 8.59 -12.82
N ASP A 280 13.12 9.27 -13.09
CA ASP A 280 13.08 10.48 -13.89
C ASP A 280 13.87 11.64 -13.22
N SER A 281 13.74 11.78 -11.89
CA SER A 281 14.48 12.78 -11.11
C SER A 281 15.98 12.60 -11.20
N VAL A 282 16.46 11.34 -11.10
CA VAL A 282 17.89 11.03 -11.20
C VAL A 282 18.39 11.21 -12.63
N ALA A 283 17.63 10.80 -13.64
CA ALA A 283 17.97 11.02 -15.04
C ALA A 283 18.10 12.52 -15.35
N ALA A 284 17.14 13.33 -14.88
CA ALA A 284 17.20 14.80 -15.02
C ALA A 284 18.40 15.41 -14.28
N HIS A 285 18.70 14.93 -13.07
CA HIS A 285 19.87 15.36 -12.31
C HIS A 285 21.20 15.10 -13.06
N LEU A 286 21.37 13.90 -13.63
CA LEU A 286 22.54 13.56 -14.41
C LEU A 286 22.67 14.41 -15.68
N GLY A 287 21.56 14.62 -16.41
CA GLY A 287 21.53 15.50 -17.57
C GLY A 287 21.84 16.97 -17.25
N THR A 288 21.40 17.45 -16.09
CA THR A 288 21.73 18.80 -15.61
C THR A 288 23.23 18.93 -15.33
N ARG A 289 23.85 17.92 -14.71
CA ARG A 289 25.30 17.90 -14.42
C ARG A 289 26.15 17.84 -15.70
N GLU A 290 25.70 17.10 -16.70
CA GLU A 290 26.35 17.03 -18.01
C GLU A 290 26.29 18.39 -18.71
N LYS A 291 25.11 19.02 -18.79
CA LYS A 291 24.93 20.35 -19.37
C LYS A 291 25.76 21.42 -18.67
N ALA A 292 25.94 21.30 -17.36
CA ALA A 292 26.77 22.22 -16.56
C ALA A 292 28.28 21.92 -16.65
N GLY A 293 28.68 20.88 -17.36
CA GLY A 293 30.07 20.49 -17.50
C GLY A 293 30.70 19.82 -16.26
N PHE A 294 29.89 19.44 -15.27
CA PHE A 294 30.38 18.73 -14.09
C PHE A 294 30.74 17.26 -14.37
N ILE A 295 30.13 16.70 -15.39
CA ILE A 295 30.45 15.39 -15.96
C ILE A 295 30.44 15.50 -17.49
N THR A 296 31.25 14.69 -18.18
CA THR A 296 31.27 14.65 -19.65
C THR A 296 30.12 13.87 -20.24
N ALA A 297 29.69 12.82 -19.55
CA ALA A 297 28.49 12.00 -19.85
C ALA A 297 28.15 11.18 -18.63
N PRO A 298 26.88 10.68 -18.50
CA PRO A 298 26.54 9.67 -17.52
C PRO A 298 27.41 8.42 -17.70
N ARG A 299 27.91 7.86 -16.60
CA ARG A 299 28.72 6.64 -16.62
C ARG A 299 27.84 5.40 -16.89
N ASP A 300 28.43 4.35 -17.44
CA ASP A 300 27.72 3.10 -17.78
C ASP A 300 26.96 2.49 -16.60
N ASN A 301 27.52 2.53 -15.38
CA ASN A 301 26.81 2.04 -14.22
C ASN A 301 25.52 2.82 -13.93
N ALA A 302 25.50 4.12 -14.16
CA ALA A 302 24.29 4.94 -14.00
C ALA A 302 23.25 4.59 -15.07
N LEU A 303 23.68 4.44 -16.33
CA LEU A 303 22.81 4.02 -17.44
C LEU A 303 22.22 2.62 -17.21
N ILE A 304 23.05 1.67 -16.75
CA ILE A 304 22.59 0.31 -16.41
C ILE A 304 21.58 0.34 -15.27
N THR A 305 21.81 1.13 -14.21
CA THR A 305 20.90 1.24 -13.08
C THR A 305 19.56 1.85 -13.50
N LEU A 306 19.57 2.93 -14.28
CA LEU A 306 18.34 3.54 -14.83
C LEU A 306 17.56 2.57 -15.73
N GLY A 307 18.25 1.88 -16.65
CA GLY A 307 17.63 0.91 -17.56
C GLY A 307 17.04 -0.28 -16.82
N ARG A 308 17.72 -0.79 -15.79
CA ARG A 308 17.22 -1.87 -14.93
C ARG A 308 15.98 -1.43 -14.16
N ALA A 309 16.01 -0.25 -13.52
CA ALA A 309 14.87 0.32 -12.80
C ALA A 309 13.66 0.46 -13.72
N TYR A 310 13.86 1.02 -14.92
CA TYR A 310 12.78 1.17 -15.92
C TYR A 310 12.15 -0.18 -16.26
N ALA A 311 12.96 -1.19 -16.59
CA ALA A 311 12.47 -2.52 -16.97
C ALA A 311 11.68 -3.20 -15.83
N GLN A 312 12.23 -3.15 -14.61
CA GLN A 312 11.61 -3.78 -13.43
C GLN A 312 10.30 -3.10 -13.03
N ILE A 313 10.25 -1.76 -13.03
CA ILE A 313 9.04 -0.98 -12.71
C ILE A 313 7.92 -1.34 -13.70
N ASN A 314 8.20 -1.34 -15.00
CA ASN A 314 7.19 -1.66 -16.01
C ASN A 314 6.69 -3.12 -15.91
N ALA A 315 7.59 -4.08 -15.69
CA ALA A 315 7.22 -5.49 -15.52
C ALA A 315 6.34 -5.69 -14.27
N ALA A 316 6.69 -5.05 -13.14
CA ALA A 316 5.90 -5.12 -11.92
C ALA A 316 4.54 -4.40 -12.07
N MET A 317 4.47 -3.32 -12.84
CA MET A 317 3.21 -2.63 -13.13
C MET A 317 2.26 -3.49 -13.96
N LEU A 318 2.75 -4.24 -14.94
CA LEU A 318 1.94 -5.22 -15.69
C LEU A 318 1.36 -6.29 -14.76
N ALA A 319 2.12 -6.76 -13.76
CA ALA A 319 1.60 -7.69 -12.77
C ALA A 319 0.50 -7.07 -11.90
N ALA A 320 0.63 -5.80 -11.50
CA ALA A 320 -0.39 -5.08 -10.75
C ALA A 320 -1.68 -4.88 -11.57
N LEU A 321 -1.56 -4.52 -12.85
CA LEU A 321 -2.70 -4.40 -13.77
C LEU A 321 -3.41 -5.75 -13.98
N THR A 322 -2.65 -6.85 -14.14
CA THR A 322 -3.20 -8.19 -14.24
C THR A 322 -3.96 -8.58 -12.96
N ALA A 323 -3.38 -8.32 -11.77
CA ALA A 323 -4.04 -8.58 -10.49
C ALA A 323 -5.35 -7.80 -10.34
N GLN A 324 -5.39 -6.56 -10.81
CA GLN A 324 -6.61 -5.73 -10.80
C GLN A 324 -7.69 -6.30 -11.70
N ARG A 325 -7.35 -6.74 -12.93
CA ARG A 325 -8.30 -7.39 -13.86
C ARG A 325 -8.91 -8.64 -13.25
N LEU A 326 -8.09 -9.50 -12.65
CA LEU A 326 -8.59 -10.72 -11.99
C LEU A 326 -9.51 -10.37 -10.81
N SER A 327 -9.20 -9.32 -10.04
CA SER A 327 -10.06 -8.87 -8.95
C SER A 327 -11.42 -8.36 -9.44
N GLU A 328 -11.47 -7.62 -10.55
CA GLU A 328 -12.73 -7.14 -11.14
C GLU A 328 -13.56 -8.26 -11.76
N ALA A 329 -12.90 -9.25 -12.33
CA ALA A 329 -13.55 -10.45 -12.87
C ALA A 329 -14.00 -11.43 -11.77
N CYS A 330 -13.79 -11.12 -10.49
CA CYS A 330 -14.01 -12.03 -9.36
C CYS A 330 -13.35 -13.40 -9.56
N ASP A 331 -12.16 -13.42 -10.20
CA ASP A 331 -11.41 -14.63 -10.50
C ASP A 331 -10.85 -15.27 -9.24
N GLU A 332 -10.83 -16.59 -9.16
CA GLU A 332 -10.29 -17.34 -8.01
C GLU A 332 -8.81 -17.03 -7.76
N GLY A 333 -8.04 -16.68 -8.78
CA GLY A 333 -6.65 -16.27 -8.70
C GLY A 333 -6.43 -14.85 -8.17
N ALA A 334 -7.47 -14.02 -8.04
CA ALA A 334 -7.34 -12.60 -7.67
C ALA A 334 -6.57 -12.39 -6.35
N SER A 335 -6.86 -13.18 -5.32
CA SER A 335 -6.17 -13.07 -4.03
C SER A 335 -4.69 -13.45 -4.14
N LEU A 336 -4.35 -14.48 -4.92
CA LEU A 336 -2.98 -14.93 -5.17
C LEU A 336 -2.19 -13.85 -5.90
N TRP A 337 -2.74 -13.35 -7.01
CA TRP A 337 -2.11 -12.30 -7.81
C TRP A 337 -2.01 -10.98 -7.05
N GLY A 338 -3.01 -10.62 -6.25
CA GLY A 338 -2.96 -9.43 -5.40
C GLY A 338 -1.83 -9.49 -4.36
N CYS A 339 -1.62 -10.66 -3.74
CA CYS A 339 -0.50 -10.88 -2.82
C CYS A 339 0.86 -10.75 -3.53
N ALA A 340 1.02 -11.44 -4.67
CA ALA A 340 2.26 -11.42 -5.45
C ALA A 340 2.57 -10.02 -5.99
N ALA A 341 1.60 -9.36 -6.59
CA ALA A 341 1.77 -8.03 -7.18
C ALA A 341 2.16 -6.97 -6.13
N LYS A 342 1.51 -6.99 -4.94
CA LYS A 342 1.86 -6.05 -3.87
C LYS A 342 3.26 -6.28 -3.33
N ALA A 343 3.59 -7.51 -2.97
CA ALA A 343 4.89 -7.81 -2.38
C ALA A 343 6.01 -7.50 -3.38
N HIS A 344 5.92 -8.06 -4.59
CA HIS A 344 6.92 -7.85 -5.64
C HIS A 344 7.01 -6.39 -6.10
N GLY A 345 5.86 -5.72 -6.34
CA GLY A 345 5.84 -4.33 -6.80
C GLY A 345 6.47 -3.35 -5.81
N VAL A 346 6.22 -3.54 -4.51
CA VAL A 346 6.83 -2.68 -3.47
C VAL A 346 8.31 -3.02 -3.27
N ASP A 347 8.71 -4.31 -3.35
CA ASP A 347 10.13 -4.72 -3.30
C ASP A 347 10.92 -4.07 -4.44
N VAL A 348 10.40 -4.16 -5.68
CA VAL A 348 11.00 -3.52 -6.86
C VAL A 348 11.11 -2.01 -6.67
N ALA A 349 10.04 -1.36 -6.22
CA ALA A 349 10.01 0.09 -6.04
C ALA A 349 11.01 0.55 -4.98
N TYR A 350 11.08 -0.14 -3.84
CA TYR A 350 12.01 0.20 -2.75
C TYR A 350 13.47 -0.04 -3.16
N ALA A 351 13.77 -1.15 -3.83
CA ALA A 351 15.10 -1.45 -4.34
C ALA A 351 15.54 -0.41 -5.38
N ALA A 352 14.69 -0.13 -6.38
CA ALA A 352 14.98 0.86 -7.42
C ALA A 352 15.24 2.26 -6.82
N ALA A 353 14.36 2.76 -5.96
CA ALA A 353 14.54 4.06 -5.31
C ALA A 353 15.81 4.11 -4.45
N SER A 354 16.21 3.01 -3.83
CA SER A 354 17.42 2.92 -3.01
C SER A 354 18.70 2.95 -3.85
N GLU A 355 18.75 2.22 -4.96
CA GLU A 355 19.87 2.23 -5.90
C GLU A 355 19.99 3.59 -6.60
N LEU A 356 18.89 4.16 -7.06
CA LEU A 356 18.84 5.45 -7.73
C LEU A 356 19.29 6.60 -6.82
N ALA A 357 18.98 6.55 -5.52
CA ALA A 357 19.41 7.57 -4.57
C ALA A 357 20.95 7.71 -4.50
N LEU A 358 21.68 6.62 -4.69
CA LEU A 358 23.15 6.66 -4.71
C LEU A 358 23.68 7.44 -5.90
N LEU A 359 22.98 7.42 -7.04
CA LEU A 359 23.36 8.18 -8.24
C LEU A 359 23.12 9.69 -8.08
N ALA A 360 22.15 10.08 -7.25
CA ALA A 360 21.92 11.48 -6.90
C ALA A 360 23.02 12.05 -5.97
N GLY A 361 23.76 11.19 -5.27
CA GLY A 361 24.78 11.58 -4.30
C GLY A 361 24.19 12.27 -3.05
N ALA A 362 24.95 13.16 -2.41
CA ALA A 362 24.56 13.84 -1.18
C ALA A 362 23.18 14.56 -1.24
N PRO A 363 22.78 15.22 -2.35
CA PRO A 363 21.43 15.77 -2.49
C PRO A 363 20.30 14.75 -2.28
N GLY A 364 20.52 13.48 -2.63
CA GLY A 364 19.53 12.41 -2.42
C GLY A 364 19.37 11.98 -0.94
N PHE A 365 20.25 12.46 -0.05
CA PHE A 365 20.25 12.16 1.39
C PHE A 365 19.67 13.31 2.25
N ALA A 366 19.48 14.50 1.69
CA ALA A 366 18.94 15.64 2.42
C ALA A 366 17.53 15.33 2.93
N ALA A 367 17.18 15.79 4.15
CA ALA A 367 15.91 15.47 4.80
C ALA A 367 14.67 15.99 4.04
N ASP A 368 14.83 17.11 3.34
CA ASP A 368 13.84 17.78 2.49
C ASP A 368 13.84 17.25 1.03
N SER A 369 14.73 16.31 0.71
CA SER A 369 14.75 15.65 -0.60
C SER A 369 13.53 14.77 -0.79
N GLN A 370 12.82 14.95 -1.93
CA GLN A 370 11.70 14.08 -2.32
C GLN A 370 12.16 12.63 -2.53
N LEU A 371 13.40 12.43 -2.99
CA LEU A 371 13.97 11.08 -3.15
C LEU A 371 14.19 10.40 -1.79
N ALA A 372 14.68 11.13 -0.79
CA ALA A 372 14.82 10.62 0.57
C ALA A 372 13.45 10.36 1.21
N LYS A 373 12.45 11.23 0.97
CA LYS A 373 11.06 11.00 1.40
C LYS A 373 10.49 9.72 0.76
N ALA A 374 10.59 9.59 -0.57
CA ALA A 374 10.07 8.43 -1.28
C ALA A 374 10.65 7.11 -0.74
N ARG A 375 11.93 7.06 -0.42
CA ARG A 375 12.57 5.87 0.20
C ARG A 375 12.01 5.55 1.58
N ARG A 376 11.80 6.56 2.44
CA ARG A 376 11.18 6.37 3.77
C ARG A 376 9.75 5.88 3.65
N ASP A 377 8.98 6.43 2.73
CA ASP A 377 7.59 6.07 2.51
C ASP A 377 7.45 4.67 1.89
N LEU A 378 8.30 4.33 0.92
CA LEU A 378 8.37 2.98 0.34
C LEU A 378 8.75 1.94 1.40
N ASN A 379 9.67 2.27 2.33
CA ASN A 379 9.96 1.40 3.47
C ASN A 379 8.70 1.11 4.30
N GLY A 380 7.84 2.10 4.55
CA GLY A 380 6.56 1.92 5.25
C GLY A 380 5.61 0.96 4.51
N LEU A 381 5.61 0.97 3.18
CA LEU A 381 4.77 0.08 2.37
C LEU A 381 5.22 -1.39 2.42
N LEU A 382 6.44 -1.72 2.88
CA LEU A 382 6.85 -3.11 3.12
C LEU A 382 6.01 -3.76 4.22
N TYR A 383 5.50 -2.97 5.16
CA TYR A 383 4.69 -3.42 6.30
C TYR A 383 3.19 -3.28 6.08
N ALA A 384 2.76 -2.21 5.39
CA ALA A 384 1.34 -1.91 5.16
C ALA A 384 0.66 -2.95 4.26
N ASP A 385 -0.64 -3.18 4.48
CA ASP A 385 -1.53 -4.02 3.66
C ASP A 385 -1.08 -5.49 3.49
N GLY A 386 -0.29 -5.96 4.43
CA GLY A 386 0.30 -7.28 4.52
C GLY A 386 1.82 -7.25 4.39
N ILE A 387 2.50 -7.72 5.44
CA ILE A 387 3.96 -7.87 5.44
C ILE A 387 4.39 -8.91 4.38
N HIS A 388 5.45 -8.62 3.65
CA HIS A 388 5.84 -9.34 2.44
C HIS A 388 6.06 -10.83 2.64
N ASP A 389 6.75 -11.25 3.71
CA ASP A 389 6.94 -12.67 4.05
C ASP A 389 5.62 -13.43 4.17
N SER A 390 4.60 -12.78 4.74
CA SER A 390 3.27 -13.39 4.86
C SER A 390 2.56 -13.49 3.52
N LEU A 391 2.74 -12.51 2.63
CA LEU A 391 2.17 -12.51 1.28
C LEU A 391 2.85 -13.58 0.42
N TYR A 392 4.18 -13.62 0.36
CA TYR A 392 4.92 -14.64 -0.37
C TYR A 392 4.64 -16.04 0.16
N ARG A 393 4.54 -16.19 1.49
CA ARG A 393 4.16 -17.48 2.10
C ARG A 393 2.75 -17.91 1.70
N ALA A 394 1.80 -16.97 1.60
CA ALA A 394 0.44 -17.28 1.14
C ALA A 394 0.46 -17.78 -0.32
N VAL A 395 1.21 -17.11 -1.19
CA VAL A 395 1.43 -17.53 -2.59
C VAL A 395 2.04 -18.93 -2.65
N GLY A 396 3.14 -19.17 -1.93
CA GLY A 396 3.82 -20.46 -1.92
C GLY A 396 2.92 -21.60 -1.42
N ARG A 397 2.10 -21.34 -0.38
CA ARG A 397 1.13 -22.33 0.12
C ARG A 397 0.07 -22.68 -0.93
N THR A 398 -0.47 -21.70 -1.63
CA THR A 398 -1.46 -21.94 -2.70
C THR A 398 -0.85 -22.82 -3.78
N LEU A 399 0.37 -22.53 -4.23
CA LEU A 399 1.06 -23.33 -5.24
C LEU A 399 1.29 -24.79 -4.77
N THR A 400 1.67 -25.00 -3.51
CA THR A 400 1.88 -26.36 -2.97
C THR A 400 0.58 -27.14 -2.82
N VAL A 401 -0.52 -26.49 -2.49
CA VAL A 401 -1.85 -27.12 -2.44
C VAL A 401 -2.29 -27.52 -3.84
N THR A 402 -2.17 -26.61 -4.82
CA THR A 402 -2.52 -26.88 -6.21
C THR A 402 -1.69 -28.03 -6.82
N ALA A 403 -0.42 -28.14 -6.43
CA ALA A 403 0.45 -29.24 -6.85
C ALA A 403 0.18 -30.57 -6.10
N GLY A 404 -0.82 -30.62 -5.21
CA GLY A 404 -1.14 -31.80 -4.43
C GLY A 404 -0.11 -32.15 -3.33
N LEU A 405 0.81 -31.25 -3.04
CA LEU A 405 1.90 -31.47 -2.05
C LEU A 405 1.42 -31.33 -0.60
N ARG A 406 0.23 -30.75 -0.36
CA ARG A 406 -0.42 -30.67 0.96
C ARG A 406 -1.94 -30.77 0.82
N ARG A 407 -2.59 -31.52 1.72
CA ARG A 407 -4.05 -31.46 1.87
C ARG A 407 -4.43 -30.17 2.61
N PRO A 408 -5.54 -29.49 2.23
CA PRO A 408 -5.99 -28.23 2.86
C PRO A 408 -6.27 -28.37 4.37
N ASP A 409 -6.61 -29.57 4.85
CA ASP A 409 -7.09 -29.82 6.21
C ASP A 409 -6.02 -30.21 7.22
N ALA A 410 -4.75 -30.28 6.83
CA ALA A 410 -3.68 -30.48 7.79
C ALA A 410 -3.48 -29.18 8.61
N ARG A 411 -4.26 -29.00 9.68
CA ARG A 411 -3.99 -28.01 10.72
C ARG A 411 -2.61 -28.34 11.29
N VAL A 412 -1.60 -27.56 10.93
CA VAL A 412 -0.34 -27.56 11.69
C VAL A 412 -0.70 -26.96 13.04
N PRO A 413 -0.57 -27.71 14.15
CA PRO A 413 -0.77 -27.12 15.47
C PRO A 413 0.20 -25.95 15.59
N LEU A 414 -0.32 -24.78 15.92
CA LEU A 414 0.53 -23.65 16.30
C LEU A 414 1.36 -24.12 17.51
N PRO A 415 2.68 -23.83 17.57
CA PRO A 415 3.45 -24.10 18.77
C PRO A 415 2.73 -23.44 19.94
N ARG A 416 2.34 -24.21 20.93
CA ARG A 416 1.81 -23.67 22.19
C ARG A 416 2.91 -22.81 22.77
N ILE A 417 2.69 -21.50 22.82
CA ILE A 417 3.49 -20.62 23.66
C ILE A 417 3.23 -21.12 25.09
N ALA A 418 4.28 -21.61 25.75
CA ALA A 418 4.18 -22.09 27.11
C ALA A 418 3.55 -21.01 27.98
N GLN A 419 2.49 -21.34 28.70
CA GLN A 419 1.72 -20.41 29.53
C GLN A 419 2.58 -19.79 30.67
N ASP A 420 3.81 -20.26 30.86
CA ASP A 420 4.70 -19.81 31.94
C ASP A 420 5.36 -18.43 31.75
N GLN A 421 5.14 -17.77 30.60
CA GLN A 421 5.70 -16.40 30.38
C GLN A 421 4.68 -15.27 30.52
N GLN A 422 3.44 -15.56 30.91
CA GLN A 422 2.42 -14.50 31.08
C GLN A 422 2.45 -13.79 32.45
N SER A 423 3.26 -14.22 33.41
CA SER A 423 3.28 -13.64 34.77
C SER A 423 4.18 -12.40 34.96
N ASN A 424 4.97 -11.99 33.95
CA ASN A 424 5.94 -10.87 34.11
C ASN A 424 5.70 -9.68 33.18
N PHE A 425 4.52 -9.51 32.62
CA PHE A 425 4.19 -8.29 31.86
C PHE A 425 3.47 -7.30 32.75
N MET A 426 4.23 -6.46 33.46
CA MET A 426 3.69 -5.27 34.11
C MET A 426 3.31 -4.24 33.05
N PRO A 427 2.10 -3.64 33.10
CA PRO A 427 1.72 -2.58 32.18
C PRO A 427 2.46 -1.30 32.54
N GLY A 428 3.46 -0.91 31.76
CA GLY A 428 4.11 0.40 31.97
C GLY A 428 5.52 0.60 31.42
N THR A 429 6.23 -0.41 31.00
CA THR A 429 7.60 -0.21 30.48
C THR A 429 7.73 -0.84 29.08
N GLY A 430 7.56 0.00 28.06
CA GLY A 430 7.95 -0.38 26.69
C GLY A 430 9.49 -0.47 26.60
N PRO A 431 10.05 -1.20 25.59
CA PRO A 431 11.48 -1.47 25.46
C PRO A 431 12.36 -0.24 25.14
N TRP A 432 11.89 0.97 25.41
CA TRP A 432 12.58 2.24 25.11
C TRP A 432 12.82 3.13 26.34
N ALA A 433 12.68 2.62 27.57
CA ALA A 433 13.15 3.35 28.76
C ALA A 433 14.66 3.18 28.90
N ARG A 434 15.36 4.30 28.86
CA ARG A 434 16.82 4.39 29.01
C ARG A 434 17.25 3.81 30.35
N ASP A 435 18.20 2.87 30.32
CA ASP A 435 19.06 2.60 31.45
C ASP A 435 20.50 2.99 31.13
N GLN A 436 21.07 3.78 32.04
CA GLN A 436 22.46 4.20 32.00
C GLN A 436 23.35 3.02 32.39
N VAL A 437 24.41 2.91 31.64
CA VAL A 437 25.44 1.88 31.68
C VAL A 437 26.33 2.03 32.94
N THR A 438 26.53 0.94 33.65
CA THR A 438 27.82 0.60 34.26
C THR A 438 27.97 -0.91 34.28
N GLY A 439 29.01 -1.43 33.61
CA GLY A 439 29.39 -2.85 33.71
C GLY A 439 30.00 -3.41 32.41
N GLN A 440 31.25 -3.81 32.47
CA GLN A 440 32.08 -4.34 31.38
C GLN A 440 31.48 -5.55 30.68
N PRO A 441 31.78 -5.74 29.37
CA PRO A 441 31.26 -6.85 28.59
C PRO A 441 32.06 -8.15 28.79
N PRO A 442 31.42 -9.33 28.76
CA PRO A 442 32.13 -10.57 28.56
C PRO A 442 32.43 -10.76 27.08
N SER A 443 33.68 -11.05 26.77
CA SER A 443 34.23 -11.47 25.51
C SER A 443 33.61 -12.79 25.05
N ASN A 444 32.89 -12.79 23.92
CA ASN A 444 32.73 -13.98 23.08
C ASN A 444 32.65 -13.54 21.62
N GLU A 445 33.76 -13.72 20.94
CA GLU A 445 33.88 -13.65 19.49
C GLU A 445 32.99 -14.72 18.84
N ILE A 446 31.96 -14.31 18.11
CA ILE A 446 31.32 -15.16 17.10
C ILE A 446 31.87 -14.72 15.73
N THR A 447 32.84 -15.48 15.25
CA THR A 447 33.37 -15.38 13.91
C THR A 447 32.31 -15.75 12.88
N VAL A 448 31.99 -14.80 12.02
CA VAL A 448 31.22 -15.01 10.81
C VAL A 448 32.19 -15.37 9.69
N PRO A 449 32.35 -16.67 9.38
CA PRO A 449 32.67 -17.06 8.04
C PRO A 449 32.11 -18.42 7.65
N ALA A 450 30.97 -18.47 7.00
CA ALA A 450 30.54 -19.67 6.26
C ALA A 450 29.49 -19.42 5.17
N LEU A 451 28.84 -18.24 5.12
CA LEU A 451 27.73 -18.02 4.17
C LEU A 451 28.15 -17.34 2.85
N ILE A 452 29.35 -16.73 2.80
CA ILE A 452 29.83 -16.05 1.56
C ILE A 452 30.63 -17.00 0.65
N ALA A 453 31.16 -18.07 1.20
CA ALA A 453 31.98 -19.02 0.42
C ALA A 453 31.16 -19.97 -0.48
N SER A 454 29.89 -20.23 -0.18
CA SER A 454 29.07 -21.15 -0.97
C SER A 454 28.51 -20.55 -2.27
N THR A 455 28.28 -19.26 -2.30
CA THR A 455 27.74 -18.56 -3.48
C THR A 455 28.77 -18.35 -4.59
N HIS A 456 30.04 -18.18 -4.23
CA HIS A 456 31.12 -18.04 -5.21
C HIS A 456 31.59 -19.36 -5.87
N ALA A 457 31.34 -20.51 -5.21
CA ALA A 457 31.66 -21.82 -5.76
C ALA A 457 30.62 -22.28 -6.81
N ALA A 458 29.36 -21.87 -6.68
CA ALA A 458 28.31 -22.17 -7.65
C ALA A 458 28.48 -21.41 -8.96
N ILE A 459 28.93 -20.16 -8.90
CA ILE A 459 29.16 -19.31 -10.09
C ILE A 459 30.40 -19.75 -10.91
N ARG A 460 31.41 -20.30 -10.28
CA ARG A 460 32.62 -20.80 -10.99
C ARG A 460 32.41 -22.13 -11.70
N ARG A 461 31.39 -22.94 -11.31
CA ARG A 461 31.08 -24.21 -12.00
C ARG A 461 30.21 -24.01 -13.24
N ALA A 462 29.47 -22.91 -13.34
CA ALA A 462 28.65 -22.58 -14.50
C ALA A 462 29.46 -21.94 -15.66
N SER A 463 30.64 -21.36 -15.39
CA SER A 463 31.47 -20.70 -16.40
C SER A 463 32.56 -21.58 -17.00
N SER A 464 32.77 -22.81 -16.54
CA SER A 464 33.78 -23.72 -17.09
C SER A 464 33.24 -24.79 -18.08
N GLY A 465 31.92 -24.71 -18.44
CA GLY A 465 31.23 -25.66 -19.31
C GLY A 465 31.06 -25.25 -20.78
N ILE A 466 31.52 -24.07 -21.18
CA ILE A 466 31.34 -23.61 -22.58
C ILE A 466 32.71 -23.33 -23.21
N THR A 467 33.41 -24.36 -23.59
CA THR A 467 34.39 -24.30 -24.70
C THR A 467 34.64 -25.73 -25.19
N ARG A 468 34.11 -26.04 -26.35
CA ARG A 468 34.62 -26.88 -27.44
C ARG A 468 33.49 -27.55 -28.22
N SER A 469 33.14 -27.01 -29.38
CA SER A 469 33.23 -27.71 -30.67
C SER A 469 32.84 -26.71 -31.76
N ALA A 470 33.84 -26.28 -32.47
CA ALA A 470 33.74 -25.76 -33.83
C ALA A 470 34.69 -26.60 -34.67
N THR A 471 34.16 -27.40 -35.51
CA THR A 471 34.64 -27.76 -36.84
C THR A 471 33.43 -27.87 -37.73
#